data_677579caf4fc354f10203bb9a99cf944
#
_entry.id   677579caf4fc354f10203bb9a99cf944
#
_cell.length_a   1.000
_cell.length_b   1.000
_cell.length_c   1.000
_cell.angle_alpha   90.00
_cell.angle_beta   90.00
_cell.angle_gamma   90.00
#
_symmetry.space_group_name_H-M   'P 1'
#
loop_
_entity.id
_entity.type
_entity.pdbx_description
1 polymer ?
#
loop_
_entity_poly.entity_id
_entity_poly.type
_entity_poly.pdbx_seq_one_letter_code
_entity_poly.pdbx_strand_id
1 'polypeptide(L)'
;MWFILAFLSAVFAALTSILAKIGIDGVNSNLATAIRTVVVVVMAWGMVFLTNAQSGLGDVSRKSWIFLILSGLATGVSWLCYYKALQLGETSKVVPVDKLSVVITLILAFVFLHEQFTAKSLVGCILIGAGTLIMVL
;
A
#
# COMPACT_ATOMS: atom_id res chain seq x y z
N MET A 1 5.93 -16.59 11.19
CA MET A 1 6.38 -15.21 11.48
C MET A 1 5.91 -14.17 10.48
N TRP A 2 6.06 -14.41 9.16
CA TRP A 2 5.57 -13.51 8.10
C TRP A 2 4.07 -13.21 8.19
N PHE A 3 3.24 -14.20 8.54
CA PHE A 3 1.79 -14.06 8.65
C PHE A 3 1.37 -13.05 9.73
N ILE A 4 2.02 -13.08 10.91
CA ILE A 4 1.74 -12.14 12.01
C ILE A 4 2.06 -10.71 11.58
N LEU A 5 3.20 -10.51 10.92
CA LEU A 5 3.60 -9.20 10.41
C LEU A 5 2.63 -8.69 9.33
N ALA A 6 2.19 -9.56 8.43
CA ALA A 6 1.20 -9.22 7.41
C ALA A 6 -0.17 -8.86 8.04
N PHE A 7 -0.59 -9.59 9.07
CA PHE A 7 -1.83 -9.30 9.78
C PHE A 7 -1.76 -7.96 10.53
N LEU A 8 -0.66 -7.68 11.23
CA LEU A 8 -0.43 -6.38 11.87
C LEU A 8 -0.44 -5.24 10.85
N SER A 9 0.21 -5.44 9.71
CA SER A 9 0.17 -4.47 8.61
C SER A 9 -1.27 -4.19 8.14
N ALA A 10 -2.10 -5.22 8.03
CA ALA A 10 -3.51 -5.07 7.64
C ALA A 10 -4.31 -4.27 8.69
N VAL A 11 -4.08 -4.52 9.98
CA VAL A 11 -4.72 -3.76 11.08
C VAL A 11 -4.35 -2.28 10.99
N PHE A 12 -3.05 -1.97 10.86
CA PHE A 12 -2.60 -0.58 10.73
C PHE A 12 -3.07 0.07 9.43
N ALA A 13 -3.19 -0.69 8.32
CA ALA A 13 -3.76 -0.19 7.08
C ALA A 13 -5.24 0.19 7.24
N ALA A 14 -6.02 -0.61 8.00
CA ALA A 14 -7.41 -0.29 8.31
C ALA A 14 -7.52 0.99 9.16
N LEU A 15 -6.71 1.10 10.23
CA LEU A 15 -6.63 2.32 11.04
C LEU A 15 -6.24 3.54 10.20
N THR A 16 -5.28 3.39 9.30
CA THR A 16 -4.86 4.44 8.38
C THR A 16 -6.03 4.95 7.55
N SER A 17 -6.86 4.05 7.01
CA SER A 17 -8.01 4.42 6.15
C SER A 17 -9.03 5.26 6.94
N ILE A 18 -9.34 4.88 8.17
CA ILE A 18 -10.29 5.60 9.03
C ILE A 18 -9.72 6.96 9.46
N LEU A 19 -8.48 6.97 9.97
CA LEU A 19 -7.82 8.21 10.40
C LEU A 19 -7.63 9.18 9.23
N ALA A 20 -7.28 8.67 8.05
CA ALA A 20 -7.18 9.48 6.84
C ALA A 20 -8.52 10.08 6.45
N LYS A 21 -9.61 9.32 6.48
CA LYS A 21 -10.96 9.82 6.16
C LYS A 21 -11.35 10.97 7.07
N ILE A 22 -11.05 10.86 8.37
CA ILE A 22 -11.31 11.93 9.33
C ILE A 22 -10.40 13.14 9.05
N GLY A 23 -9.12 12.89 8.78
CA GLY A 23 -8.12 13.96 8.62
C GLY A 23 -8.19 14.74 7.31
N ILE A 24 -8.79 14.19 6.26
CA ILE A 24 -8.91 14.89 4.97
C ILE A 24 -10.17 15.77 4.86
N ASP A 25 -11.00 15.78 5.88
CA ASP A 25 -12.20 16.63 5.88
C ASP A 25 -11.80 18.10 5.87
N GLY A 26 -12.25 18.83 4.85
CA GLY A 26 -11.89 20.24 4.66
C GLY A 26 -10.42 20.52 4.24
N VAL A 27 -9.61 19.50 4.01
CA VAL A 27 -8.20 19.62 3.60
C VAL A 27 -8.01 19.16 2.16
N ASN A 28 -7.17 19.84 1.40
CA ASN A 28 -6.81 19.38 0.06
C ASN A 28 -6.13 17.99 0.14
N SER A 29 -6.60 17.03 -0.68
CA SER A 29 -6.12 15.64 -0.63
C SER A 29 -4.61 15.50 -0.90
N ASN A 30 -4.05 16.34 -1.76
CA ASN A 30 -2.61 16.34 -2.04
C ASN A 30 -1.82 16.83 -0.83
N LEU A 31 -2.33 17.87 -0.15
CA LEU A 31 -1.72 18.39 1.08
C LEU A 31 -1.79 17.37 2.21
N ALA A 32 -2.92 16.70 2.38
CA ALA A 32 -3.08 15.62 3.37
C ALA A 32 -2.10 14.46 3.11
N THR A 33 -1.93 14.07 1.84
CA THR A 33 -0.95 13.05 1.45
C THR A 33 0.48 13.51 1.78
N ALA A 34 0.83 14.75 1.49
CA ALA A 34 2.16 15.30 1.78
C ALA A 34 2.47 15.32 3.28
N ILE A 35 1.56 15.83 4.11
CA ILE A 35 1.72 15.86 5.57
C ILE A 35 1.94 14.45 6.13
N ARG A 36 1.10 13.51 5.74
CA ARG A 36 1.21 12.12 6.16
C ARG A 36 2.55 11.51 5.74
N THR A 37 2.98 11.78 4.52
CA THR A 37 4.23 11.23 3.98
C THR A 37 5.44 11.71 4.78
N VAL A 38 5.46 12.97 5.22
CA VAL A 38 6.52 13.49 6.10
C VAL A 38 6.60 12.67 7.39
N VAL A 39 5.47 12.39 8.02
CA VAL A 39 5.42 11.55 9.25
C VAL A 39 5.98 10.16 8.98
N VAL A 40 5.61 9.54 7.86
CA VAL A 40 6.11 8.21 7.47
C VAL A 40 7.62 8.23 7.23
N VAL A 41 8.13 9.24 6.55
CA VAL A 41 9.58 9.42 6.29
C VAL A 41 10.34 9.56 7.60
N VAL A 42 9.88 10.41 8.51
CA VAL A 42 10.52 10.61 9.82
C VAL A 42 10.54 9.30 10.62
N MET A 43 9.42 8.58 10.65
CA MET A 43 9.32 7.30 11.35
C MET A 43 10.25 6.24 10.74
N ALA A 44 10.28 6.14 9.40
CA ALA A 44 11.13 5.18 8.71
C ALA A 44 12.63 5.44 8.96
N TRP A 45 13.07 6.68 8.85
CA TRP A 45 14.46 7.06 9.14
C TRP A 45 14.78 6.92 10.65
N GLY A 46 13.83 7.21 11.54
CA GLY A 46 13.98 6.94 12.96
C GLY A 46 14.30 5.47 13.23
N MET A 47 13.60 4.55 12.56
CA MET A 47 13.90 3.11 12.67
C MET A 47 15.28 2.75 12.11
N VAL A 48 15.69 3.36 10.99
CA VAL A 48 17.03 3.15 10.41
C VAL A 48 18.12 3.54 11.43
N PHE A 49 17.99 4.68 12.11
CA PHE A 49 18.93 5.11 13.12
C PHE A 49 18.90 4.23 14.38
N LEU A 50 17.72 3.83 14.85
CA LEU A 50 17.58 2.95 16.02
C LEU A 50 18.19 1.56 15.81
N THR A 51 18.15 1.06 14.57
CA THR A 51 18.69 -0.25 14.19
C THR A 51 20.14 -0.18 13.67
N ASN A 52 20.74 1.01 13.63
CA ASN A 52 22.08 1.26 13.03
C ASN A 52 22.19 0.78 11.59
N ALA A 53 21.07 0.77 10.85
CA ALA A 53 21.04 0.31 9.46
C ALA A 53 21.59 1.33 8.44
N GLN A 54 21.85 2.57 8.86
CA GLN A 54 22.43 3.62 8.00
C GLN A 54 23.81 3.26 7.44
N SER A 55 24.57 2.40 8.15
CA SER A 55 25.88 1.93 7.66
C SER A 55 25.77 1.11 6.37
N GLY A 56 24.64 0.46 6.13
CA GLY A 56 24.40 -0.32 4.91
C GLY A 56 24.04 0.52 3.68
N LEU A 57 23.91 1.84 3.81
CA LEU A 57 23.50 2.71 2.70
C LEU A 57 24.49 2.65 1.50
N GLY A 58 25.77 2.51 1.79
CA GLY A 58 26.82 2.39 0.78
C GLY A 58 26.84 1.04 0.05
N ASP A 59 26.26 0.01 0.66
CA ASP A 59 26.24 -1.35 0.12
C ASP A 59 25.03 -1.63 -0.79
N VAL A 60 24.12 -0.67 -0.91
CA VAL A 60 22.94 -0.79 -1.75
C VAL A 60 23.33 -0.79 -3.23
N SER A 61 23.03 -1.88 -3.94
CA SER A 61 23.36 -2.00 -5.36
C SER A 61 22.62 -0.95 -6.22
N ARG A 62 23.21 -0.57 -7.34
CA ARG A 62 22.58 0.34 -8.31
C ARG A 62 21.21 -0.18 -8.78
N LYS A 63 21.09 -1.49 -8.97
CA LYS A 63 19.82 -2.14 -9.32
C LYS A 63 18.76 -1.91 -8.22
N SER A 64 19.13 -2.14 -6.96
CA SER A 64 18.22 -1.92 -5.82
C SER A 64 17.78 -0.46 -5.73
N TRP A 65 18.69 0.49 -5.92
CA TRP A 65 18.34 1.91 -5.94
C TRP A 65 17.29 2.25 -6.99
N ILE A 66 17.45 1.76 -8.22
CA ILE A 66 16.49 2.00 -9.31
C ILE A 66 15.11 1.45 -8.95
N PHE A 67 15.03 0.19 -8.50
CA PHE A 67 13.75 -0.43 -8.17
C PHE A 67 13.09 0.18 -6.94
N LEU A 68 13.84 0.57 -5.92
CA LEU A 68 13.30 1.26 -4.75
C LEU A 68 12.76 2.65 -5.10
N ILE A 69 13.43 3.39 -5.96
CA ILE A 69 12.96 4.70 -6.43
C ILE A 69 11.66 4.53 -7.24
N LEU A 70 11.63 3.58 -8.18
CA LEU A 70 10.43 3.29 -8.97
C LEU A 70 9.26 2.85 -8.09
N SER A 71 9.52 2.01 -7.09
CA SER A 71 8.52 1.58 -6.10
C SER A 71 8.00 2.78 -5.28
N GLY A 72 8.89 3.68 -4.86
CA GLY A 72 8.51 4.90 -4.16
C GLY A 72 7.63 5.82 -5.00
N LEU A 73 7.94 5.99 -6.28
CA LEU A 73 7.12 6.76 -7.22
C LEU A 73 5.73 6.12 -7.39
N ALA A 74 5.67 4.80 -7.59
CA ALA A 74 4.41 4.07 -7.69
C ALA A 74 3.56 4.22 -6.41
N THR A 75 4.18 4.13 -5.23
CA THR A 75 3.52 4.36 -3.94
C THR A 75 2.97 5.78 -3.84
N GLY A 76 3.75 6.78 -4.24
CA GLY A 76 3.33 8.19 -4.22
C GLY A 76 2.09 8.42 -5.09
N VAL A 77 2.10 7.93 -6.32
CA VAL A 77 0.94 8.03 -7.22
C VAL A 77 -0.27 7.30 -6.65
N SER A 78 -0.07 6.08 -6.12
CA SER A 78 -1.13 5.30 -5.48
C SER A 78 -1.78 6.06 -4.34
N TRP A 79 -1.00 6.66 -3.45
CA TRP A 79 -1.52 7.42 -2.31
C TRP A 79 -2.25 8.70 -2.72
N LEU A 80 -1.74 9.43 -3.72
CA LEU A 80 -2.45 10.60 -4.25
C LEU A 80 -3.82 10.23 -4.78
N CYS A 81 -3.91 9.14 -5.55
CA CYS A 81 -5.18 8.62 -6.05
C CYS A 81 -6.09 8.12 -4.92
N TYR A 82 -5.55 7.37 -3.97
CA TYR A 82 -6.30 6.81 -2.86
C TYR A 82 -6.90 7.88 -1.95
N TYR A 83 -6.13 8.89 -1.57
CA TYR A 83 -6.62 9.98 -0.73
C TYR A 83 -7.67 10.83 -1.45
N LYS A 84 -7.49 11.04 -2.76
CA LYS A 84 -8.53 11.70 -3.56
C LYS A 84 -9.82 10.87 -3.61
N ALA A 85 -9.70 9.56 -3.78
CA ALA A 85 -10.85 8.65 -3.76
C ALA A 85 -11.56 8.66 -2.40
N LEU A 86 -10.81 8.62 -1.27
CA LEU A 86 -11.38 8.74 0.07
C LEU A 86 -12.10 10.06 0.32
N GLN A 87 -11.62 11.14 -0.28
CA GLN A 87 -12.27 12.45 -0.18
C GLN A 87 -13.61 12.48 -0.90
N LEU A 88 -13.70 11.85 -2.07
CA LEU A 88 -14.87 11.86 -2.94
C LEU A 88 -15.88 10.75 -2.63
N GLY A 89 -15.43 9.62 -2.09
CA GLY A 89 -16.22 8.44 -1.88
C GLY A 89 -16.36 8.00 -0.43
N GLU A 90 -17.23 7.02 -0.21
CA GLU A 90 -17.37 6.37 1.08
C GLU A 90 -16.22 5.39 1.32
N THR A 91 -15.66 5.40 2.54
CA THR A 91 -14.54 4.52 2.90
C THR A 91 -14.89 3.04 2.69
N SER A 92 -16.13 2.65 2.98
CA SER A 92 -16.63 1.28 2.80
C SER A 92 -16.59 0.78 1.36
N LYS A 93 -16.60 1.70 0.38
CA LYS A 93 -16.51 1.39 -1.06
C LYS A 93 -15.09 1.56 -1.59
N VAL A 94 -14.40 2.61 -1.16
CA VAL A 94 -13.04 2.93 -1.64
C VAL A 94 -12.03 1.87 -1.19
N VAL A 95 -12.08 1.44 0.08
CA VAL A 95 -11.14 0.46 0.61
C VAL A 95 -11.20 -0.90 -0.10
N PRO A 96 -12.38 -1.50 -0.35
CA PRO A 96 -12.46 -2.74 -1.12
C PRO A 96 -11.91 -2.61 -2.54
N VAL A 97 -12.17 -1.49 -3.23
CA VAL A 97 -11.62 -1.24 -4.58
C VAL A 97 -10.09 -1.17 -4.55
N ASP A 98 -9.50 -0.51 -3.55
CA ASP A 98 -8.05 -0.49 -3.35
C ASP A 98 -7.48 -1.90 -3.18
N LYS A 99 -8.22 -2.82 -2.53
CA LYS A 99 -7.81 -4.22 -2.34
C LYS A 99 -7.83 -5.05 -3.63
N LEU A 100 -8.36 -4.56 -4.73
CA LEU A 100 -8.15 -5.17 -6.06
C LEU A 100 -6.67 -5.20 -6.43
N SER A 101 -5.85 -4.36 -5.81
CA SER A 101 -4.39 -4.41 -5.93
C SER A 101 -3.82 -5.80 -5.60
N VAL A 102 -4.46 -6.58 -4.73
CA VAL A 102 -4.06 -7.97 -4.42
C VAL A 102 -4.17 -8.85 -5.67
N VAL A 103 -5.27 -8.73 -6.42
CA VAL A 103 -5.49 -9.49 -7.66
C VAL A 103 -4.44 -9.09 -8.71
N ILE A 104 -4.23 -7.78 -8.88
CA ILE A 104 -3.23 -7.25 -9.82
C ILE A 104 -1.82 -7.72 -9.43
N THR A 105 -1.49 -7.66 -8.13
CA THR A 105 -0.18 -8.11 -7.63
C THR A 105 0.06 -9.58 -7.92
N LEU A 106 -0.93 -10.45 -7.74
CA LEU A 106 -0.79 -11.88 -8.05
C LEU A 106 -0.56 -12.13 -9.53
N ILE A 107 -1.24 -11.40 -10.41
CA ILE A 107 -1.00 -11.47 -11.86
C ILE A 107 0.41 -11.01 -12.19
N LEU A 108 0.85 -9.89 -11.63
CA LEU A 108 2.20 -9.36 -11.87
C LEU A 108 3.29 -10.26 -11.28
N ALA A 109 3.06 -10.88 -10.11
CA ALA A 109 3.98 -11.83 -9.51
C ALA A 109 4.16 -13.08 -10.40
N PHE A 110 3.07 -13.57 -10.99
CA PHE A 110 3.15 -14.66 -11.96
C PHE A 110 3.96 -14.26 -13.22
N VAL A 111 3.69 -13.08 -13.78
CA VAL A 111 4.32 -12.62 -15.04
C VAL A 111 5.80 -12.24 -14.83
N PHE A 112 6.13 -11.48 -13.79
CA PHE A 112 7.47 -10.90 -13.60
C PHE A 112 8.36 -11.68 -12.65
N LEU A 113 7.79 -12.30 -11.60
CA LEU A 113 8.54 -13.05 -10.60
C LEU A 113 8.51 -14.55 -10.87
N HIS A 114 7.74 -14.99 -11.89
CA HIS A 114 7.57 -16.41 -12.24
C HIS A 114 7.08 -17.26 -11.06
N GLU A 115 6.31 -16.66 -10.14
CA GLU A 115 5.67 -17.38 -9.04
C GLU A 115 4.58 -18.30 -9.57
N GLN A 116 4.40 -19.47 -8.92
CA GLN A 116 3.40 -20.43 -9.36
C GLN A 116 1.98 -19.94 -9.05
N PHE A 117 1.16 -19.89 -10.07
CA PHE A 117 -0.26 -19.55 -9.95
C PHE A 117 -1.05 -20.81 -9.63
N THR A 118 -1.44 -20.98 -8.38
CA THR A 118 -2.19 -22.15 -7.94
C THR A 118 -3.70 -21.96 -8.15
N ALA A 119 -4.43 -23.07 -8.27
CA ALA A 119 -5.90 -23.03 -8.32
C ALA A 119 -6.50 -22.32 -7.10
N LYS A 120 -5.87 -22.46 -5.92
CA LYS A 120 -6.30 -21.75 -4.70
C LYS A 120 -6.13 -20.24 -4.84
N SER A 121 -5.02 -19.77 -5.43
CA SER A 121 -4.79 -18.36 -5.70
C SER A 121 -5.82 -17.79 -6.68
N LEU A 122 -6.17 -18.56 -7.72
CA LEU A 122 -7.19 -18.17 -8.69
C LEU A 122 -8.57 -18.02 -8.03
N VAL A 123 -8.98 -18.98 -7.23
CA VAL A 123 -10.25 -18.92 -6.49
C VAL A 123 -10.25 -17.72 -5.53
N GLY A 124 -9.15 -17.48 -4.80
CA GLY A 124 -9.00 -16.32 -3.93
C GLY A 124 -9.16 -14.99 -4.67
N CYS A 125 -8.52 -14.85 -5.86
CA CYS A 125 -8.66 -13.66 -6.71
C CYS A 125 -10.10 -13.42 -7.16
N ILE A 126 -10.80 -14.47 -7.59
CA ILE A 126 -12.21 -14.39 -8.02
C ILE A 126 -13.09 -13.95 -6.85
N LEU A 127 -12.88 -14.51 -5.67
CA LEU A 127 -13.65 -14.16 -4.47
C LEU A 127 -13.39 -12.70 -4.03
N ILE A 128 -12.15 -12.22 -4.08
CA ILE A 128 -11.81 -10.83 -3.77
C ILE A 128 -12.48 -9.89 -4.78
N GLY A 129 -12.36 -10.20 -6.07
CA GLY A 129 -12.98 -9.40 -7.13
C GLY A 129 -14.50 -9.35 -7.02
N ALA A 130 -15.15 -10.50 -6.85
CA ALA A 130 -16.59 -10.59 -6.69
C ALA A 130 -17.07 -9.89 -5.41
N GLY A 131 -16.38 -10.10 -4.27
CA GLY A 131 -16.67 -9.42 -3.02
C GLY A 131 -16.57 -7.91 -3.11
N THR A 132 -15.52 -7.41 -3.79
CA THR A 132 -15.36 -5.97 -4.04
C THR A 132 -16.51 -5.40 -4.87
N LEU A 133 -16.90 -6.09 -5.95
CA LEU A 133 -18.02 -5.65 -6.79
C LEU A 133 -19.32 -5.58 -6.00
N ILE A 134 -19.62 -6.59 -5.18
CA ILE A 134 -20.83 -6.61 -4.33
C ILE A 134 -20.84 -5.45 -3.33
N MET A 135 -19.67 -5.07 -2.78
CA MET A 135 -19.58 -3.97 -1.82
C MET A 135 -19.72 -2.58 -2.47
N VAL A 136 -19.43 -2.47 -3.76
CA VAL A 136 -19.47 -1.18 -4.48
C VAL A 136 -20.82 -0.93 -5.16
N LEU A 137 -21.47 -1.99 -5.62
CA LEU A 137 -22.81 -1.93 -6.25
C LEU A 137 -23.90 -1.70 -5.20
#